data_bae71186254243ed7f7331199a7321bb
#
_entry.id   bae71186254243ed7f7331199a7321bb
#
_cell.length_a   1.000
_cell.length_b   1.000
_cell.length_c   1.000
_cell.angle_alpha   90.00
_cell.angle_beta   90.00
_cell.angle_gamma   90.00
#
_symmetry.space_group_name_H-M   'P 1'
#
loop_
_entity.id
_entity.type
_entity.pdbx_description
1 polymer ?
#
loop_
_entity_poly.entity_id
_entity_poly.type
_entity_poly.pdbx_seq_one_letter_code
_entity_poly.pdbx_strand_id
1 'polypeptide(L)'
;RKADKPFFLMVNAHDPHRPFDNRKPSSDRKLAGAPKESSAGTNNKKSKRGDYPAPSRIYQPEEIVIPGFLPDLTPIREEIAQYYSSVSRADDVVGRVLTELEKAGFAENTIVMLKSDHGIPVPFAKTNVWRHSTITPWIVRWPGMVKPGTHETEHSVAGVDFAPTILDALGLAPMAGMDGRSFLRVLKGKKQTGREFVYTHINTIASGRSYAMRSLQGKRYGLIWNGWHDGETTFKNESMS
;
A
#
# COMPACT_ATOMS: atom_id res chain seq x y z
N ARG A 1 -14.52 23.93 10.65
CA ARG A 1 -13.72 23.77 11.88
C ARG A 1 -14.42 24.52 13.01
N LYS A 2 -14.89 23.84 14.03
CA LYS A 2 -15.22 24.51 15.29
C LYS A 2 -13.90 24.87 15.96
N ALA A 3 -13.66 26.18 16.05
CA ALA A 3 -12.54 26.91 16.66
C ALA A 3 -11.34 26.11 17.23
N ASP A 4 -10.14 26.48 16.84
CA ASP A 4 -8.80 26.30 17.46
C ASP A 4 -8.31 24.90 17.88
N LYS A 5 -8.98 23.84 17.49
CA LYS A 5 -8.47 22.48 17.76
C LYS A 5 -7.79 21.89 16.54
N PRO A 6 -6.67 21.21 16.70
CA PRO A 6 -6.07 20.41 15.63
C PRO A 6 -7.05 19.31 15.18
N PHE A 7 -6.90 18.83 13.95
CA PHE A 7 -7.67 17.71 13.45
C PHE A 7 -6.73 16.57 13.03
N PHE A 8 -7.26 15.37 13.08
CA PHE A 8 -6.70 14.20 12.43
C PHE A 8 -7.74 13.69 11.42
N LEU A 9 -7.33 13.53 10.17
CA LEU A 9 -8.18 13.01 9.10
C LEU A 9 -7.49 11.84 8.43
N MET A 10 -8.18 10.70 8.38
CA MET A 10 -7.75 9.54 7.60
C MET A 10 -8.71 9.33 6.43
N VAL A 11 -8.17 9.35 5.22
CA VAL A 11 -8.92 9.11 3.98
C VAL A 11 -8.43 7.82 3.37
N ASN A 12 -9.31 6.85 3.22
CA ASN A 12 -9.00 5.58 2.58
C ASN A 12 -9.69 5.54 1.20
N ALA A 13 -8.91 5.43 0.15
CA ALA A 13 -9.45 5.11 -1.17
C ALA A 13 -9.71 3.61 -1.29
N HIS A 14 -10.74 3.21 -2.03
CA HIS A 14 -10.93 1.81 -2.41
C HIS A 14 -9.85 1.37 -3.41
N ASP A 15 -9.47 2.27 -4.31
CA ASP A 15 -8.43 2.03 -5.29
C ASP A 15 -7.02 2.03 -4.68
N PRO A 16 -6.12 1.23 -5.25
CA PRO A 16 -6.28 0.37 -6.42
C PRO A 16 -6.64 -1.10 -6.08
N HIS A 17 -7.57 -1.35 -5.18
CA HIS A 17 -8.05 -2.70 -4.87
C HIS A 17 -8.85 -3.29 -6.04
N ARG A 18 -8.80 -4.62 -6.24
CA ARG A 18 -9.69 -5.30 -7.22
C ARG A 18 -11.18 -5.14 -6.84
N PRO A 19 -12.10 -5.07 -7.83
CA PRO A 19 -11.87 -5.09 -9.27
C PRO A 19 -11.22 -3.80 -9.75
N PHE A 20 -10.14 -3.93 -10.54
CA PHE A 20 -9.48 -2.78 -11.15
C PHE A 20 -10.40 -2.16 -12.16
N ASP A 21 -10.25 -0.91 -12.46
CA ASP A 21 -11.10 0.00 -13.20
C ASP A 21 -12.45 -0.65 -13.66
N ASN A 22 -13.46 0.05 -14.09
CA ASN A 22 -14.78 -0.53 -14.40
C ASN A 22 -14.87 -1.19 -15.78
N ARG A 23 -13.74 -1.52 -16.43
CA ARG A 23 -13.77 -2.17 -17.74
C ARG A 23 -14.31 -3.60 -17.60
N LYS A 24 -15.30 -3.94 -18.43
CA LYS A 24 -15.74 -5.33 -18.53
C LYS A 24 -14.55 -6.18 -18.99
N PRO A 25 -14.29 -7.34 -18.37
CA PRO A 25 -13.35 -8.29 -18.94
C PRO A 25 -13.72 -8.53 -20.41
N SER A 26 -12.73 -8.62 -21.31
CA SER A 26 -13.02 -9.04 -22.69
C SER A 26 -13.80 -10.36 -22.64
N SER A 27 -14.80 -10.51 -23.48
CA SER A 27 -15.73 -11.65 -23.51
C SER A 27 -15.06 -13.02 -23.63
N ASP A 28 -13.78 -13.05 -23.94
CA ASP A 28 -12.99 -14.25 -24.21
C ASP A 28 -12.26 -14.80 -22.98
N ARG A 29 -12.37 -14.15 -21.81
CA ARG A 29 -11.70 -14.58 -20.58
C ARG A 29 -12.55 -15.49 -19.71
N LYS A 30 -12.96 -16.64 -20.23
CA LYS A 30 -13.27 -17.81 -19.41
C LYS A 30 -11.97 -18.57 -19.16
N LEU A 31 -11.14 -18.10 -18.23
CA LEU A 31 -10.12 -18.94 -17.63
C LEU A 31 -10.83 -20.05 -16.85
N ALA A 32 -10.78 -21.26 -17.40
CA ALA A 32 -11.27 -22.45 -16.72
C ALA A 32 -10.55 -22.58 -15.39
N GLY A 33 -11.29 -22.52 -14.26
CA GLY A 33 -10.78 -22.82 -12.93
C GLY A 33 -10.68 -21.66 -11.94
N ALA A 34 -11.22 -20.47 -12.22
CA ALA A 34 -11.27 -19.41 -11.20
C ALA A 34 -12.18 -19.82 -10.02
N PRO A 35 -11.70 -19.86 -8.77
CA PRO A 35 -12.56 -20.13 -7.63
C PRO A 35 -13.62 -19.02 -7.52
N LYS A 36 -14.87 -19.41 -7.24
CA LYS A 36 -15.94 -18.46 -6.90
C LYS A 36 -15.47 -17.63 -5.68
N GLU A 37 -15.51 -16.30 -5.81
CA GLU A 37 -15.21 -15.38 -4.71
C GLU A 37 -15.98 -15.81 -3.46
N SER A 38 -15.27 -16.26 -2.43
CA SER A 38 -15.85 -16.46 -1.12
C SER A 38 -16.07 -15.08 -0.50
N SER A 39 -17.31 -14.64 -0.46
CA SER A 39 -17.74 -13.44 0.25
C SER A 39 -17.63 -13.69 1.76
N ALA A 40 -16.45 -13.44 2.35
CA ALA A 40 -16.31 -13.34 3.79
C ALA A 40 -16.90 -11.99 4.22
N GLY A 41 -17.93 -12.06 5.07
CA GLY A 41 -18.87 -11.01 5.40
C GLY A 41 -18.27 -9.71 5.91
N THR A 42 -18.61 -8.66 5.20
CA THR A 42 -18.90 -7.35 5.78
C THR A 42 -20.22 -6.89 5.19
N ASN A 43 -21.18 -6.50 6.04
CA ASN A 43 -22.47 -5.93 5.67
C ASN A 43 -22.26 -4.57 4.99
N ASN A 44 -21.73 -4.55 3.78
CA ASN A 44 -21.73 -3.38 2.93
C ASN A 44 -22.72 -3.64 1.78
N LYS A 45 -23.73 -2.78 1.67
CA LYS A 45 -24.59 -2.71 0.50
C LYS A 45 -23.70 -2.79 -0.73
N LYS A 46 -23.84 -3.84 -1.55
CA LYS A 46 -23.08 -4.04 -2.78
C LYS A 46 -23.22 -2.76 -3.61
N SER A 47 -22.17 -1.94 -3.68
CA SER A 47 -22.09 -0.89 -4.68
C SER A 47 -22.15 -1.61 -6.04
N LYS A 48 -23.10 -1.21 -6.87
CA LYS A 48 -23.23 -1.79 -8.19
C LYS A 48 -21.95 -1.44 -8.96
N ARG A 49 -21.35 -2.41 -9.64
CA ARG A 49 -20.28 -2.15 -10.61
C ARG A 49 -20.73 -0.98 -11.50
N GLY A 50 -20.03 0.15 -11.44
CA GLY A 50 -20.37 1.36 -12.20
C GLY A 50 -20.48 2.64 -11.39
N ASP A 51 -20.46 2.59 -10.05
CA ASP A 51 -20.62 3.77 -9.18
C ASP A 51 -19.32 4.57 -8.96
N TYR A 52 -18.18 4.09 -9.46
CA TYR A 52 -16.92 4.82 -9.34
C TYR A 52 -16.70 5.76 -10.53
N PRO A 53 -16.22 6.98 -10.31
CA PRO A 53 -15.88 7.88 -11.40
C PRO A 53 -14.78 7.26 -12.28
N ALA A 54 -14.78 7.60 -13.56
CA ALA A 54 -13.68 7.22 -14.43
C ALA A 54 -12.35 7.82 -13.92
N PRO A 55 -11.23 7.10 -14.01
CA PRO A 55 -9.92 7.65 -13.70
C PRO A 55 -9.56 8.76 -14.69
N SER A 56 -8.79 9.76 -14.25
CA SER A 56 -8.30 10.84 -15.11
C SER A 56 -7.41 10.34 -16.25
N ARG A 57 -6.74 9.19 -16.05
CA ARG A 57 -5.96 8.53 -17.08
C ARG A 57 -6.28 7.05 -17.14
N ILE A 58 -6.52 6.57 -18.38
CA ILE A 58 -6.68 5.16 -18.70
C ILE A 58 -5.44 4.70 -19.45
N TYR A 59 -4.77 3.69 -18.91
CA TYR A 59 -3.57 3.10 -19.49
C TYR A 59 -3.94 1.98 -20.48
N GLN A 60 -3.20 1.89 -21.58
CA GLN A 60 -3.32 0.80 -22.54
C GLN A 60 -2.25 -0.27 -22.27
N PRO A 61 -2.47 -1.54 -22.63
CA PRO A 61 -1.50 -2.62 -22.40
C PRO A 61 -0.11 -2.35 -22.98
N GLU A 62 -0.05 -1.63 -24.10
CA GLU A 62 1.18 -1.27 -24.81
C GLU A 62 2.03 -0.24 -24.07
N GLU A 63 1.41 0.58 -23.21
CA GLU A 63 2.09 1.60 -22.41
C GLU A 63 2.75 1.02 -21.15
N ILE A 64 2.44 -0.24 -20.81
CA ILE A 64 2.82 -0.84 -19.53
C ILE A 64 4.23 -1.40 -19.58
N VAL A 65 5.02 -1.01 -18.59
CA VAL A 65 6.27 -1.69 -18.26
C VAL A 65 5.95 -2.80 -17.26
N ILE A 66 6.11 -4.06 -17.69
CA ILE A 66 5.84 -5.21 -16.82
C ILE A 66 6.92 -5.30 -15.75
N PRO A 67 6.55 -5.41 -14.46
CA PRO A 67 7.50 -5.65 -13.38
C PRO A 67 8.33 -6.91 -13.62
N GLY A 68 9.64 -6.86 -13.39
CA GLY A 68 10.58 -7.94 -13.71
C GLY A 68 10.33 -9.28 -13.00
N PHE A 69 9.42 -9.33 -12.04
CA PHE A 69 8.99 -10.58 -11.38
C PHE A 69 7.73 -11.21 -12.00
N LEU A 70 7.18 -10.60 -13.04
CA LEU A 70 6.03 -11.11 -13.80
C LEU A 70 6.46 -11.44 -15.24
N PRO A 71 5.90 -12.48 -15.86
CA PRO A 71 6.13 -12.75 -17.28
C PRO A 71 5.41 -11.70 -18.15
N ASP A 72 6.04 -11.34 -19.25
CA ASP A 72 5.47 -10.41 -20.22
C ASP A 72 4.53 -11.13 -21.16
N LEU A 73 3.27 -11.21 -20.76
CA LEU A 73 2.18 -11.86 -21.52
C LEU A 73 1.03 -10.88 -21.69
N THR A 74 0.31 -10.96 -22.80
CA THR A 74 -0.84 -10.08 -23.10
C THR A 74 -1.85 -10.00 -21.96
N PRO A 75 -2.32 -11.11 -21.35
CA PRO A 75 -3.28 -11.02 -20.24
C PRO A 75 -2.73 -10.29 -19.02
N ILE A 76 -1.42 -10.39 -18.75
CA ILE A 76 -0.78 -9.69 -17.64
C ILE A 76 -0.67 -8.21 -17.95
N ARG A 77 -0.31 -7.83 -19.18
CA ARG A 77 -0.32 -6.44 -19.61
C ARG A 77 -1.67 -5.78 -19.45
N GLU A 78 -2.74 -6.46 -19.88
CA GLU A 78 -4.12 -6.00 -19.73
C GLU A 78 -4.49 -5.77 -18.27
N GLU A 79 -4.14 -6.70 -17.38
CA GLU A 79 -4.44 -6.58 -15.95
C GLU A 79 -3.64 -5.45 -15.30
N ILE A 80 -2.36 -5.33 -15.59
CA ILE A 80 -1.51 -4.25 -15.06
C ILE A 80 -1.96 -2.89 -15.60
N ALA A 81 -2.42 -2.78 -16.85
CA ALA A 81 -2.99 -1.55 -17.39
C ALA A 81 -4.25 -1.12 -16.63
N GLN A 82 -5.13 -2.06 -16.28
CA GLN A 82 -6.30 -1.80 -15.44
C GLN A 82 -5.89 -1.36 -14.03
N TYR A 83 -4.88 -2.00 -13.44
CA TYR A 83 -4.33 -1.60 -12.15
C TYR A 83 -3.79 -0.17 -12.20
N TYR A 84 -2.99 0.21 -13.21
CA TYR A 84 -2.45 1.56 -13.36
C TYR A 84 -3.57 2.59 -13.53
N SER A 85 -4.63 2.25 -14.25
CA SER A 85 -5.81 3.11 -14.38
C SER A 85 -6.51 3.30 -13.02
N SER A 86 -6.59 2.25 -12.19
CA SER A 86 -7.11 2.34 -10.83
C SER A 86 -6.19 3.18 -9.92
N VAL A 87 -4.86 3.09 -10.09
CA VAL A 87 -3.90 3.97 -9.38
C VAL A 87 -4.13 5.44 -9.76
N SER A 88 -4.39 5.74 -11.04
CA SER A 88 -4.76 7.12 -11.46
C SER A 88 -6.01 7.60 -10.74
N ARG A 89 -7.02 6.76 -10.57
CA ARG A 89 -8.23 7.16 -9.82
C ARG A 89 -7.96 7.37 -8.33
N ALA A 90 -7.06 6.57 -7.74
CA ALA A 90 -6.59 6.82 -6.37
C ALA A 90 -5.86 8.17 -6.27
N ASP A 91 -5.03 8.51 -7.27
CA ASP A 91 -4.33 9.80 -7.33
C ASP A 91 -5.31 10.96 -7.47
N ASP A 92 -6.37 10.82 -8.27
CA ASP A 92 -7.46 11.81 -8.38
C ASP A 92 -8.12 12.08 -7.01
N VAL A 93 -8.29 11.05 -6.17
CA VAL A 93 -8.81 11.21 -4.80
C VAL A 93 -7.84 11.99 -3.95
N VAL A 94 -6.54 11.67 -4.01
CA VAL A 94 -5.49 12.41 -3.29
C VAL A 94 -5.47 13.87 -3.73
N GLY A 95 -5.51 14.12 -5.04
CA GLY A 95 -5.55 15.48 -5.59
C GLY A 95 -6.73 16.30 -5.08
N ARG A 96 -7.92 15.71 -4.99
CA ARG A 96 -9.10 16.35 -4.40
C ARG A 96 -8.92 16.68 -2.93
N VAL A 97 -8.38 15.77 -2.14
CA VAL A 97 -8.10 15.99 -0.72
C VAL A 97 -7.13 17.16 -0.53
N LEU A 98 -6.05 17.19 -1.30
CA LEU A 98 -5.06 18.27 -1.25
C LEU A 98 -5.68 19.62 -1.66
N THR A 99 -6.49 19.65 -2.69
CA THR A 99 -7.21 20.83 -3.14
C THR A 99 -8.15 21.38 -2.06
N GLU A 100 -8.92 20.52 -1.40
CA GLU A 100 -9.82 20.96 -0.33
C GLU A 100 -9.04 21.41 0.92
N LEU A 101 -7.90 20.80 1.23
CA LEU A 101 -7.02 21.26 2.30
C LEU A 101 -6.47 22.66 2.03
N GLU A 102 -6.08 22.94 0.78
CA GLU A 102 -5.60 24.23 0.34
C GLU A 102 -6.70 25.30 0.41
N LYS A 103 -7.88 25.03 -0.18
CA LYS A 103 -9.06 25.90 -0.10
C LYS A 103 -9.46 26.21 1.34
N ALA A 104 -9.30 25.27 2.23
CA ALA A 104 -9.59 25.45 3.67
C ALA A 104 -8.51 26.27 4.40
N GLY A 105 -7.41 26.65 3.75
CA GLY A 105 -6.32 27.41 4.33
C GLY A 105 -5.43 26.64 5.30
N PHE A 106 -5.43 25.30 5.26
CA PHE A 106 -4.66 24.47 6.18
C PHE A 106 -3.42 23.83 5.56
N ALA A 107 -3.19 24.00 4.28
CA ALA A 107 -2.13 23.32 3.55
C ALA A 107 -0.73 23.54 4.14
N GLU A 108 -0.44 24.75 4.63
CA GLU A 108 0.87 25.10 5.19
C GLU A 108 1.04 24.67 6.66
N ASN A 109 -0.03 24.30 7.35
CA ASN A 109 0.00 23.86 8.74
C ASN A 109 -0.58 22.45 8.93
N THR A 110 -0.32 21.57 7.95
CA THR A 110 -0.79 20.18 8.01
C THR A 110 0.30 19.24 7.52
N ILE A 111 0.56 18.19 8.30
CA ILE A 111 1.36 17.05 7.87
C ILE A 111 0.45 16.17 7.01
N VAL A 112 0.82 15.95 5.76
CA VAL A 112 0.12 15.00 4.87
C VAL A 112 1.02 13.79 4.68
N MET A 113 0.48 12.60 4.91
CA MET A 113 1.16 11.33 4.69
C MET A 113 0.32 10.45 3.77
N LEU A 114 0.89 10.07 2.63
CA LEU A 114 0.33 9.06 1.74
C LEU A 114 1.09 7.76 1.93
N LYS A 115 0.36 6.68 2.16
CA LYS A 115 0.93 5.34 2.38
C LYS A 115 0.02 4.29 1.75
N SER A 116 0.62 3.26 1.14
CA SER A 116 -0.08 2.02 0.83
C SER A 116 0.12 1.00 1.95
N ASP A 117 -0.78 0.04 2.07
CA ASP A 117 -0.75 -1.05 3.06
C ASP A 117 0.12 -2.22 2.58
N HIS A 118 0.05 -2.61 1.31
CA HIS A 118 0.82 -3.69 0.70
C HIS A 118 0.96 -3.49 -0.82
N GLY A 119 1.62 -4.42 -1.51
CA GLY A 119 1.78 -4.39 -2.96
C GLY A 119 0.53 -4.83 -3.74
N ILE A 120 0.67 -4.86 -5.06
CA ILE A 120 -0.39 -5.25 -6.00
C ILE A 120 -0.81 -6.73 -5.79
N PRO A 121 -2.11 -7.11 -5.94
CA PRO A 121 -2.58 -8.48 -5.75
C PRO A 121 -2.24 -9.40 -6.93
N VAL A 122 -0.96 -9.60 -7.16
CA VAL A 122 -0.40 -10.57 -8.11
C VAL A 122 0.61 -11.47 -7.39
N PRO A 123 1.03 -12.61 -7.97
CA PRO A 123 2.04 -13.48 -7.37
C PRO A 123 3.27 -12.70 -6.90
N PHE A 124 3.79 -13.05 -5.72
CA PHE A 124 4.94 -12.42 -5.03
C PHE A 124 4.74 -11.01 -4.48
N ALA A 125 3.64 -10.32 -4.80
CA ALA A 125 3.44 -8.92 -4.42
C ALA A 125 2.29 -8.68 -3.43
N LYS A 126 1.60 -9.74 -2.98
CA LYS A 126 0.59 -9.67 -1.91
C LYS A 126 0.52 -11.00 -1.15
N THR A 127 0.06 -10.95 0.11
CA THR A 127 -0.19 -12.11 0.98
C THR A 127 1.06 -12.92 1.32
N ASN A 128 2.22 -12.29 1.33
CA ASN A 128 3.50 -12.89 1.66
C ASN A 128 4.46 -11.82 2.21
N VAL A 129 5.70 -12.21 2.52
CA VAL A 129 6.73 -11.31 3.05
C VAL A 129 7.86 -11.03 2.07
N TRP A 130 7.61 -11.25 0.77
CA TRP A 130 8.53 -10.86 -0.29
C TRP A 130 8.63 -9.33 -0.43
N ARG A 131 9.76 -8.88 -0.98
CA ARG A 131 10.05 -7.45 -1.14
C ARG A 131 8.91 -6.69 -1.85
N HIS A 132 8.34 -7.26 -2.92
CA HIS A 132 7.26 -6.64 -3.69
C HIS A 132 5.92 -6.59 -2.95
N SER A 133 5.75 -7.40 -1.91
CA SER A 133 4.58 -7.37 -1.03
C SER A 133 4.73 -6.34 0.10
N THR A 134 5.95 -6.09 0.58
CA THR A 134 6.21 -5.34 1.80
C THR A 134 6.77 -3.95 1.58
N ILE A 135 7.42 -3.67 0.44
CA ILE A 135 7.86 -2.33 0.09
C ILE A 135 6.73 -1.59 -0.60
N THR A 136 6.24 -0.57 0.07
CA THR A 136 5.12 0.27 -0.38
C THR A 136 5.52 1.74 -0.37
N PRO A 137 4.89 2.58 -1.20
CA PRO A 137 5.15 4.01 -1.16
C PRO A 137 4.78 4.60 0.20
N TRP A 138 5.63 5.52 0.68
CA TRP A 138 5.35 6.37 1.82
C TRP A 138 5.85 7.78 1.50
N ILE A 139 4.93 8.69 1.25
CA ILE A 139 5.22 10.06 0.84
C ILE A 139 4.78 10.99 1.97
N VAL A 140 5.65 11.94 2.34
CA VAL A 140 5.38 12.90 3.39
C VAL A 140 5.52 14.32 2.85
N ARG A 141 4.45 15.13 2.98
CA ARG A 141 4.46 16.56 2.79
C ARG A 141 4.33 17.23 4.17
N TRP A 142 5.34 18.00 4.54
CA TRP A 142 5.33 18.76 5.78
C TRP A 142 6.04 20.10 5.55
N PRO A 143 5.30 21.15 5.20
CA PRO A 143 5.85 22.46 4.91
C PRO A 143 6.73 22.99 6.06
N GLY A 144 7.89 23.58 5.70
CA GLY A 144 8.85 24.08 6.67
C GLY A 144 9.69 23.05 7.43
N MET A 145 9.33 21.76 7.39
CA MET A 145 10.02 20.68 8.12
C MET A 145 10.68 19.64 7.23
N VAL A 146 10.05 19.27 6.13
CA VAL A 146 10.59 18.30 5.16
C VAL A 146 10.97 19.05 3.89
N LYS A 147 12.21 18.90 3.45
CA LYS A 147 12.69 19.49 2.21
C LYS A 147 11.96 18.88 1.01
N PRO A 148 11.30 19.66 0.15
CA PRO A 148 10.66 19.15 -1.05
C PRO A 148 11.64 18.43 -1.98
N GLY A 149 11.15 17.37 -2.66
CA GLY A 149 11.94 16.59 -3.60
C GLY A 149 12.98 15.67 -2.95
N THR A 150 12.98 15.52 -1.62
CA THR A 150 13.87 14.57 -0.95
C THR A 150 13.42 13.14 -1.25
N HIS A 151 14.38 12.29 -1.63
CA HIS A 151 14.19 10.86 -1.78
C HIS A 151 15.13 10.15 -0.80
N GLU A 152 14.56 9.56 0.25
CA GLU A 152 15.29 8.84 1.29
C GLU A 152 15.53 7.39 0.87
N THR A 153 16.78 6.96 0.81
CA THR A 153 17.19 5.62 0.36
C THR A 153 18.08 4.89 1.34
N GLU A 154 18.49 5.55 2.43
CA GLU A 154 19.46 4.99 3.38
C GLU A 154 18.81 4.36 4.60
N HIS A 155 17.64 4.87 4.99
CA HIS A 155 16.95 4.43 6.20
C HIS A 155 15.73 3.59 5.85
N SER A 156 15.63 2.43 6.46
CA SER A 156 14.43 1.60 6.39
C SER A 156 13.41 2.05 7.44
N VAL A 157 12.16 2.26 7.01
CA VAL A 157 11.03 2.59 7.89
C VAL A 157 9.93 1.55 7.70
N ALA A 158 9.22 1.23 8.77
CA ALA A 158 8.16 0.24 8.78
C ALA A 158 6.80 0.87 9.10
N GLY A 159 5.71 0.21 8.74
CA GLY A 159 4.35 0.70 9.02
C GLY A 159 4.09 0.96 10.51
N VAL A 160 4.70 0.17 11.39
CA VAL A 160 4.62 0.35 12.86
C VAL A 160 5.27 1.64 13.36
N ASP A 161 6.15 2.27 12.57
CA ASP A 161 6.82 3.53 12.90
C ASP A 161 5.89 4.75 12.74
N PHE A 162 4.72 4.59 12.12
CA PHE A 162 3.78 5.69 11.85
C PHE A 162 3.34 6.39 13.14
N ALA A 163 2.74 5.64 14.06
CA ALA A 163 2.17 6.22 15.27
C ALA A 163 3.23 6.89 16.17
N PRO A 164 4.39 6.26 16.48
CA PRO A 164 5.43 6.95 17.26
C PRO A 164 6.00 8.17 16.56
N THR A 165 6.02 8.22 15.22
CA THR A 165 6.47 9.42 14.50
C THR A 165 5.47 10.56 14.60
N ILE A 166 4.16 10.29 14.54
CA ILE A 166 3.14 11.33 14.75
C ILE A 166 3.18 11.86 16.17
N LEU A 167 3.31 10.98 17.18
CA LEU A 167 3.41 11.42 18.57
C LEU A 167 4.64 12.33 18.79
N ASP A 168 5.80 11.91 18.28
CA ASP A 168 7.03 12.69 18.34
C ASP A 168 6.91 14.04 17.60
N ALA A 169 6.26 14.07 16.46
CA ALA A 169 5.98 15.29 15.70
C ALA A 169 5.08 16.28 16.46
N LEU A 170 4.22 15.77 17.33
CA LEU A 170 3.33 16.55 18.18
C LEU A 170 3.96 16.88 19.55
N GLY A 171 5.19 16.44 19.82
CA GLY A 171 5.84 16.62 21.12
C GLY A 171 5.24 15.73 22.22
N LEU A 172 4.56 14.66 21.87
CA LEU A 172 3.95 13.72 22.79
C LEU A 172 4.88 12.52 23.03
N ALA A 173 4.83 11.98 24.24
CA ALA A 173 5.57 10.77 24.57
C ALA A 173 5.00 9.54 23.82
N PRO A 174 5.85 8.57 23.43
CA PRO A 174 5.37 7.31 22.87
C PRO A 174 4.53 6.55 23.90
N MET A 175 3.52 5.83 23.42
CA MET A 175 2.71 4.95 24.28
C MET A 175 3.50 3.68 24.64
N ALA A 176 3.25 3.14 25.81
CA ALA A 176 3.82 1.86 26.22
C ALA A 176 3.40 0.73 25.26
N GLY A 177 4.31 -0.19 24.97
CA GLY A 177 4.02 -1.36 24.10
C GLY A 177 4.06 -1.08 22.60
N MET A 178 4.54 0.07 22.15
CA MET A 178 4.79 0.32 20.73
C MET A 178 6.04 -0.42 20.25
N ASP A 179 5.89 -1.24 19.20
CA ASP A 179 7.01 -1.92 18.52
C ASP A 179 7.79 -0.99 17.58
N GLY A 180 7.13 0.05 17.07
CA GLY A 180 7.73 1.03 16.16
C GLY A 180 8.51 2.11 16.89
N ARG A 181 9.33 2.83 16.14
CA ARG A 181 10.07 4.00 16.65
C ARG A 181 9.99 5.17 15.69
N SER A 182 9.96 6.38 16.23
CA SER A 182 9.89 7.59 15.41
C SER A 182 11.04 7.66 14.39
N PHE A 183 10.70 8.03 13.16
CA PHE A 183 11.67 8.44 12.13
C PHE A 183 11.64 9.96 11.86
N LEU A 184 11.15 10.75 12.79
CA LEU A 184 11.13 12.21 12.70
C LEU A 184 12.52 12.81 12.41
N ARG A 185 13.58 12.20 12.93
CA ARG A 185 14.96 12.62 12.62
C ARG A 185 15.28 12.48 11.14
N VAL A 186 14.85 11.38 10.52
CA VAL A 186 15.02 11.12 9.08
C VAL A 186 14.23 12.14 8.26
N LEU A 187 12.98 12.42 8.63
CA LEU A 187 12.16 13.46 8.00
C LEU A 187 12.82 14.84 8.04
N LYS A 188 13.57 15.13 9.10
CA LYS A 188 14.37 16.36 9.25
C LYS A 188 15.74 16.28 8.57
N GLY A 189 16.01 15.32 7.72
CA GLY A 189 17.28 15.12 7.00
C GLY A 189 18.45 14.70 7.88
N LYS A 190 18.20 14.14 9.08
CA LYS A 190 19.24 13.71 10.01
C LYS A 190 19.40 12.19 9.98
N LYS A 191 20.62 11.70 10.08
CA LYS A 191 20.90 10.26 10.20
C LYS A 191 20.28 9.67 11.46
N GLN A 192 19.83 8.43 11.37
CA GLN A 192 19.31 7.63 12.47
C GLN A 192 19.84 6.20 12.37
N THR A 193 20.59 5.76 13.36
CA THR A 193 21.17 4.41 13.41
C THR A 193 20.12 3.33 13.65
N GLY A 194 20.42 2.09 13.30
CA GLY A 194 19.59 0.92 13.49
C GLY A 194 18.35 0.92 12.57
N ARG A 195 18.46 1.53 11.39
CA ARG A 195 17.43 1.51 10.35
C ARG A 195 17.92 0.83 9.06
N GLU A 196 18.84 -0.10 9.23
CA GLU A 196 19.43 -0.87 8.12
C GLU A 196 18.49 -1.98 7.64
N PHE A 197 17.59 -2.43 8.54
CA PHE A 197 16.69 -3.56 8.29
C PHE A 197 15.25 -3.27 8.71
N VAL A 198 14.33 -3.95 8.04
CA VAL A 198 12.92 -4.05 8.44
C VAL A 198 12.55 -5.51 8.64
N TYR A 199 11.87 -5.78 9.76
CA TYR A 199 11.25 -7.07 10.04
C TYR A 199 9.81 -7.05 9.61
N THR A 200 9.38 -8.08 8.88
CA THR A 200 7.97 -8.24 8.52
C THR A 200 7.53 -9.67 8.82
N HIS A 201 6.24 -9.84 9.10
CA HIS A 201 5.68 -11.15 9.34
C HIS A 201 4.24 -11.24 8.84
N ILE A 202 3.83 -12.46 8.56
CA ILE A 202 2.44 -12.84 8.35
C ILE A 202 2.21 -14.16 9.08
N ASN A 203 1.07 -14.33 9.72
CA ASN A 203 0.69 -15.59 10.36
C ASN A 203 -0.50 -16.22 9.62
N THR A 204 -1.53 -15.40 9.37
CA THR A 204 -2.77 -15.86 8.77
C THR A 204 -3.14 -14.91 7.64
N ILE A 205 -3.58 -15.45 6.53
CA ILE A 205 -4.07 -14.67 5.39
C ILE A 205 -5.58 -14.43 5.50
N ALA A 206 -6.14 -13.56 4.65
CA ALA A 206 -7.55 -13.14 4.69
C ALA A 206 -8.54 -14.31 4.62
N SER A 207 -8.20 -15.42 3.96
CA SER A 207 -9.01 -16.63 3.92
C SER A 207 -9.03 -17.46 5.23
N GLY A 208 -8.35 -17.00 6.28
CA GLY A 208 -8.22 -17.73 7.56
C GLY A 208 -7.15 -18.82 7.56
N ARG A 209 -6.47 -19.09 6.44
CA ARG A 209 -5.38 -20.07 6.39
C ARG A 209 -4.12 -19.55 7.07
N SER A 210 -3.45 -20.43 7.81
CA SER A 210 -2.22 -20.10 8.50
C SER A 210 -1.00 -20.44 7.63
N TYR A 211 -0.20 -19.41 7.36
CA TYR A 211 1.07 -19.52 6.65
C TYR A 211 2.11 -18.65 7.36
N ALA A 212 2.65 -19.15 8.46
CA ALA A 212 3.60 -18.40 9.28
C ALA A 212 4.90 -18.10 8.50
N MET A 213 5.07 -16.84 8.12
CA MET A 213 6.26 -16.35 7.42
C MET A 213 6.91 -15.22 8.19
N ARG A 214 8.23 -15.14 8.12
CA ARG A 214 9.04 -14.06 8.70
C ARG A 214 10.02 -13.57 7.66
N SER A 215 10.28 -12.26 7.62
CA SER A 215 11.39 -11.76 6.81
C SER A 215 12.17 -10.68 7.52
N LEU A 216 13.45 -10.62 7.15
CA LEU A 216 14.38 -9.55 7.45
C LEU A 216 14.80 -8.94 6.12
N GLN A 217 14.43 -7.68 5.88
CA GLN A 217 14.73 -6.98 4.63
C GLN A 217 15.75 -5.88 4.87
N GLY A 218 16.85 -5.93 4.15
CA GLY A 218 17.84 -4.86 4.09
C GLY A 218 17.91 -4.24 2.70
N LYS A 219 18.84 -3.29 2.53
CA LYS A 219 19.02 -2.57 1.27
C LYS A 219 19.40 -3.51 0.11
N ARG A 220 20.22 -4.51 0.34
CA ARG A 220 20.78 -5.40 -0.68
C ARG A 220 20.25 -6.83 -0.61
N TYR A 221 19.99 -7.33 0.57
CA TYR A 221 19.57 -8.71 0.81
C TYR A 221 18.32 -8.77 1.66
N GLY A 222 17.52 -9.82 1.45
CA GLY A 222 16.41 -10.20 2.29
C GLY A 222 16.49 -11.68 2.64
N LEU A 223 16.18 -12.00 3.89
CA LEU A 223 16.00 -13.38 4.36
C LEU A 223 14.50 -13.61 4.57
N ILE A 224 13.99 -14.73 4.06
CA ILE A 224 12.61 -15.17 4.28
C ILE A 224 12.65 -16.57 4.91
N TRP A 225 11.92 -16.72 6.01
CA TRP A 225 11.69 -17.98 6.66
C TRP A 225 10.22 -18.37 6.58
N ASN A 226 9.94 -19.52 5.99
CA ASN A 226 8.60 -20.07 5.79
C ASN A 226 8.35 -21.19 6.83
N GLY A 227 7.92 -20.83 8.03
CA GLY A 227 7.71 -21.79 9.11
C GLY A 227 6.52 -22.72 8.91
N TRP A 228 5.69 -22.48 7.89
CA TRP A 228 4.55 -23.33 7.53
C TRP A 228 4.91 -24.46 6.55
N HIS A 229 6.10 -24.39 5.93
CA HIS A 229 6.47 -25.31 4.85
C HIS A 229 6.88 -26.68 5.41
N ASP A 230 6.07 -27.68 5.14
CA ASP A 230 6.25 -29.08 5.53
C ASP A 230 6.55 -30.01 4.33
N GLY A 231 6.62 -29.48 3.11
CA GLY A 231 6.82 -30.24 1.88
C GLY A 231 5.51 -30.75 1.24
N GLU A 232 4.38 -30.69 1.95
CA GLU A 232 3.08 -31.19 1.49
C GLU A 232 2.04 -30.07 1.34
N THR A 233 2.05 -29.10 2.25
CA THR A 233 1.10 -27.99 2.25
C THR A 233 1.31 -27.09 1.03
N THR A 234 0.26 -26.96 0.21
CA THR A 234 0.26 -26.06 -0.94
C THR A 234 -0.13 -24.65 -0.52
N PHE A 235 0.69 -23.67 -0.84
CA PHE A 235 0.37 -22.27 -0.64
C PHE A 235 -0.77 -21.83 -1.59
N LYS A 236 -1.86 -21.37 -1.02
CA LYS A 236 -3.04 -20.88 -1.77
C LYS A 236 -3.49 -19.54 -1.20
N ASN A 237 -3.47 -18.52 -2.02
CA ASN A 237 -3.92 -17.18 -1.65
C ASN A 237 -4.60 -16.46 -2.82
N GLU A 238 -5.17 -15.29 -2.54
CA GLU A 238 -5.91 -14.47 -3.51
C GLU A 238 -5.06 -13.89 -4.65
N SER A 239 -3.73 -13.84 -4.49
CA SER A 239 -2.83 -13.33 -5.53
C SER A 239 -2.42 -14.40 -6.54
N MET A 240 -2.88 -15.65 -6.37
CA MET A 240 -2.61 -16.78 -7.26
C MET A 240 -3.84 -17.20 -8.09
N SER A 241 -4.95 -16.47 -7.96
CA SER A 241 -6.21 -16.75 -8.65
C SER A 241 -6.31 -15.96 -9.95
#